data_750bfcb490a4cff00b611cbbe6a72d63
#
_entry.id   750bfcb490a4cff00b611cbbe6a72d63
#
_cell.length_a   1.000
_cell.length_b   1.000
_cell.length_c   1.000
_cell.angle_alpha   90.00
_cell.angle_beta   90.00
_cell.angle_gamma   90.00
#
_symmetry.space_group_name_H-M   'P 1'
#
loop_
_entity.id
_entity.type
_entity.pdbx_description
1 polymer ?
#
loop_
_entity_poly.entity_id
_entity_poly.type
_entity_poly.pdbx_seq_one_letter_code
_entity_poly.pdbx_strand_id
1 'polypeptide(L)'
;MEEGSVTVDGMERQLPKPFTVIATQNPYGSAGTQRLPESQLDRFMVCLTMGYPSVDEEIEILKSKKEQTRIKSVQAVSADELVQIKDYVRNIHVDDEIYRYVAQIAKVSRHSEAKIQGISPRGSIAIIGMAKACAFVNGRDYVIPSDVSSVIEDVAAHRIVVKHGINSKRYPAREVIRDIVKRVDVPRIGR
;
A
#
# COMPACT_ATOMS: atom_id res chain seq x y z
N MET A 1 4.65 11.04 10.84
CA MET A 1 4.13 9.68 10.61
C MET A 1 5.19 8.60 10.88
N GLU A 2 6.44 8.81 10.53
CA GLU A 2 7.55 7.85 10.76
C GLU A 2 8.22 8.05 12.10
N GLU A 3 8.23 9.26 12.62
CA GLU A 3 8.92 9.68 13.86
C GLU A 3 8.27 9.09 15.12
N GLY A 4 7.04 8.57 15.03
CA GLY A 4 6.29 8.05 16.18
C GLY A 4 5.95 9.11 17.22
N SER A 5 6.05 10.39 16.86
CA SER A 5 5.74 11.53 17.70
C SER A 5 4.92 12.58 16.96
N VAL A 6 4.26 13.45 17.71
CA VAL A 6 3.51 14.60 17.20
C VAL A 6 3.87 15.83 18.03
N THR A 7 4.07 16.97 17.37
CA THR A 7 4.29 18.24 18.03
C THR A 7 2.99 19.01 18.10
N VAL A 8 2.53 19.30 19.32
CA VAL A 8 1.34 20.09 19.60
C VAL A 8 1.75 21.24 20.54
N ASP A 9 1.44 22.47 20.17
CA ASP A 9 1.78 23.69 20.95
C ASP A 9 3.27 23.78 21.32
N GLY A 10 4.16 23.38 20.38
CA GLY A 10 5.61 23.41 20.59
C GLY A 10 6.16 22.27 21.45
N MET A 11 5.32 21.38 21.96
CA MET A 11 5.74 20.22 22.76
C MET A 11 5.65 18.93 21.94
N GLU A 12 6.75 18.17 21.92
CA GLU A 12 6.77 16.84 21.30
C GLU A 12 6.12 15.81 22.23
N ARG A 13 5.16 15.06 21.70
CA ARG A 13 4.46 13.98 22.40
C ARG A 13 4.67 12.67 21.65
N GLN A 14 5.13 11.65 22.35
CA GLN A 14 5.27 10.29 21.80
C GLN A 14 3.89 9.68 21.56
N LEU A 15 3.72 9.02 20.41
CA LEU A 15 2.51 8.31 20.07
C LEU A 15 2.52 6.90 20.69
N PRO A 16 1.36 6.40 21.15
CA PRO A 16 1.26 5.04 21.68
C PRO A 16 1.60 4.01 20.59
N LYS A 17 2.11 2.85 21.00
CA LYS A 17 2.35 1.72 20.08
C LYS A 17 1.27 0.64 20.30
N PRO A 18 0.74 0.04 19.22
CA PRO A 18 0.99 0.34 17.81
C PRO A 18 0.26 1.62 17.35
N PHE A 19 0.86 2.39 16.46
CA PHE A 19 0.26 3.56 15.82
C PHE A 19 0.11 3.34 14.32
N THR A 20 -1.07 3.65 13.78
CA THR A 20 -1.37 3.52 12.35
C THR A 20 -2.20 4.72 11.89
N VAL A 21 -1.82 5.31 10.76
CA VAL A 21 -2.58 6.39 10.14
C VAL A 21 -3.42 5.82 9.00
N ILE A 22 -4.72 6.04 9.06
CA ILE A 22 -5.65 5.73 7.99
C ILE A 22 -6.24 7.05 7.50
N ALA A 23 -6.13 7.31 6.18
CA ALA A 23 -6.71 8.48 5.54
C ALA A 23 -7.65 8.06 4.42
N THR A 24 -8.74 8.78 4.25
CA THR A 24 -9.68 8.59 3.14
C THR A 24 -9.67 9.81 2.23
N GLN A 25 -9.76 9.57 0.92
CA GLN A 25 -9.94 10.62 -0.09
C GLN A 25 -11.13 10.27 -0.97
N ASN A 26 -11.94 11.29 -1.30
CA ASN A 26 -12.94 11.13 -2.34
C ASN A 26 -12.28 11.38 -3.71
N PRO A 27 -12.20 10.38 -4.62
CA PRO A 27 -11.57 10.54 -5.93
C PRO A 27 -12.36 11.46 -6.87
N TYR A 28 -13.64 11.63 -6.61
CA TYR A 28 -14.56 12.42 -7.42
C TYR A 28 -14.68 13.87 -6.93
N GLY A 29 -13.60 14.47 -6.48
CA GLY A 29 -13.43 15.84 -6.01
C GLY A 29 -14.68 16.72 -6.03
N SER A 30 -15.28 16.96 -4.87
CA SER A 30 -16.19 18.08 -4.70
C SER A 30 -15.38 19.39 -4.72
N ALA A 31 -15.95 20.45 -5.29
CA ALA A 31 -15.35 21.78 -5.24
C ALA A 31 -15.04 22.13 -3.78
N GLY A 32 -13.74 22.22 -3.44
CA GLY A 32 -13.27 22.52 -2.09
C GLY A 32 -12.40 21.44 -1.42
N THR A 33 -12.29 20.22 -1.94
CA THR A 33 -11.37 19.20 -1.41
C THR A 33 -10.05 19.24 -2.17
N GLN A 34 -8.97 19.64 -1.48
CA GLN A 34 -7.62 19.57 -2.03
C GLN A 34 -7.08 18.15 -1.94
N ARG A 35 -6.61 17.60 -3.07
CA ARG A 35 -5.93 16.31 -3.07
C ARG A 35 -4.62 16.38 -2.29
N LEU A 36 -4.28 15.31 -1.57
CA LEU A 36 -2.97 15.22 -0.93
C LEU A 36 -1.87 15.35 -2.00
N PRO A 37 -0.83 16.16 -1.75
CA PRO A 37 0.33 16.23 -2.62
C PRO A 37 1.00 14.85 -2.78
N GLU A 38 1.61 14.59 -3.93
CA GLU A 38 2.29 13.32 -4.23
C GLU A 38 3.37 12.97 -3.20
N SER A 39 4.07 13.97 -2.70
CA SER A 39 5.08 13.81 -1.64
C SER A 39 4.50 13.33 -0.31
N GLN A 40 3.23 13.63 -0.03
CA GLN A 40 2.52 13.11 1.13
C GLN A 40 1.94 11.73 0.85
N LEU A 41 1.44 11.47 -0.37
CA LEU A 41 0.96 10.15 -0.77
C LEU A 41 2.06 9.10 -0.70
N ASP A 42 3.30 9.43 -1.10
CA ASP A 42 4.46 8.51 -1.01
C ASP A 42 4.76 8.05 0.43
N ARG A 43 4.28 8.77 1.45
CA ARG A 43 4.45 8.39 2.87
C ARG A 43 3.45 7.33 3.34
N PHE A 44 2.36 7.09 2.64
CA PHE A 44 1.41 6.01 2.96
C PHE A 44 1.93 4.68 2.41
N MET A 45 1.87 3.63 3.23
CA MET A 45 2.38 2.31 2.84
C MET A 45 1.59 1.71 1.68
N VAL A 46 0.27 1.77 1.75
CA VAL A 46 -0.66 1.23 0.75
C VAL A 46 -1.74 2.25 0.39
N CYS A 47 -2.28 2.11 -0.81
CA CYS A 47 -3.46 2.83 -1.26
C CYS A 47 -4.48 1.83 -1.83
N LEU A 48 -5.58 1.67 -1.12
CA LEU A 48 -6.67 0.79 -1.52
C LEU A 48 -7.77 1.59 -2.20
N THR A 49 -8.43 0.98 -3.16
CA THR A 49 -9.62 1.54 -3.80
C THR A 49 -10.83 0.73 -3.36
N MET A 50 -11.78 1.37 -2.73
CA MET A 50 -13.08 0.79 -2.48
C MET A 50 -13.92 0.94 -3.74
N GLY A 51 -14.40 -0.16 -4.30
CA GLY A 51 -15.36 -0.16 -5.40
C GLY A 51 -16.75 0.29 -4.95
N TYR A 52 -17.70 0.30 -5.89
CA TYR A 52 -19.12 0.38 -5.53
C TYR A 52 -19.59 -0.97 -4.99
N PRO A 53 -20.53 -0.97 -4.04
CA PRO A 53 -21.14 -2.21 -3.57
C PRO A 53 -21.89 -2.93 -4.71
N SER A 54 -22.00 -4.23 -4.62
CA SER A 54 -22.92 -5.01 -5.44
C SER A 54 -24.37 -4.64 -5.12
N VAL A 55 -25.32 -5.02 -6.00
CA VAL A 55 -26.74 -4.74 -5.77
C VAL A 55 -27.23 -5.31 -4.43
N ASP A 56 -26.78 -6.51 -4.07
CA ASP A 56 -27.18 -7.16 -2.82
C ASP A 56 -26.60 -6.43 -1.59
N GLU A 57 -25.34 -6.04 -1.64
CA GLU A 57 -24.72 -5.22 -0.58
C GLU A 57 -25.37 -3.84 -0.46
N GLU A 58 -25.76 -3.21 -1.58
CA GLU A 58 -26.47 -1.94 -1.57
C GLU A 58 -27.85 -2.08 -0.93
N ILE A 59 -28.56 -3.18 -1.20
CA ILE A 59 -29.84 -3.50 -0.54
C ILE A 59 -29.64 -3.65 0.98
N GLU A 60 -28.56 -4.30 1.42
CA GLU A 60 -28.26 -4.43 2.84
C GLU A 60 -27.94 -3.07 3.48
N ILE A 61 -27.17 -2.23 2.81
CA ILE A 61 -26.89 -0.84 3.27
C ILE A 61 -28.20 -0.06 3.42
N LEU A 62 -29.10 -0.15 2.45
CA LEU A 62 -30.40 0.52 2.50
C LEU A 62 -31.28 0.03 3.66
N LYS A 63 -31.25 -1.26 3.97
CA LYS A 63 -31.95 -1.87 5.10
C LYS A 63 -31.32 -1.47 6.44
N SER A 64 -30.01 -1.52 6.55
CA SER A 64 -29.25 -1.23 7.78
C SER A 64 -29.40 0.22 8.26
N LYS A 65 -29.71 1.15 7.35
CA LYS A 65 -29.97 2.56 7.69
C LYS A 65 -31.22 2.74 8.59
N LYS A 66 -32.12 1.76 8.63
CA LYS A 66 -33.28 1.74 9.54
C LYS A 66 -32.95 1.20 10.94
N GLU A 67 -31.95 0.34 11.03
CA GLU A 67 -31.47 -0.19 12.29
C GLU A 67 -30.07 0.37 12.52
N GLN A 68 -29.91 1.29 13.47
CA GLN A 68 -28.58 1.72 13.95
C GLN A 68 -27.91 0.53 14.67
N THR A 69 -27.69 -0.57 13.96
CA THR A 69 -27.02 -1.74 14.50
C THR A 69 -25.55 -1.40 14.64
N ARG A 70 -25.15 -1.00 15.85
CA ARG A 70 -23.74 -0.89 16.20
C ARG A 70 -23.11 -2.24 15.93
N ILE A 71 -22.27 -2.32 14.90
CA ILE A 71 -21.42 -3.48 14.67
C ILE A 71 -20.62 -3.67 15.96
N LYS A 72 -20.88 -4.76 16.69
CA LYS A 72 -20.07 -5.13 17.84
C LYS A 72 -18.68 -5.47 17.31
N SER A 73 -17.72 -4.58 17.52
CA SER A 73 -16.32 -4.89 17.22
C SER A 73 -15.87 -6.02 18.14
N VAL A 74 -15.37 -7.10 17.56
CA VAL A 74 -14.72 -8.17 18.31
C VAL A 74 -13.22 -7.88 18.26
N GLN A 75 -12.60 -7.77 19.43
CA GLN A 75 -11.15 -7.66 19.50
C GLN A 75 -10.54 -9.01 19.13
N ALA A 76 -9.92 -9.08 17.95
CA ALA A 76 -9.28 -10.31 17.47
C ALA A 76 -7.83 -10.44 17.96
N VAL A 77 -7.13 -9.31 18.15
CA VAL A 77 -5.72 -9.25 18.56
C VAL A 77 -5.54 -8.08 19.53
N SER A 78 -4.77 -8.27 20.59
CA SER A 78 -4.39 -7.19 21.50
C SER A 78 -3.33 -6.26 20.90
N ALA A 79 -3.15 -5.07 21.48
CA ALA A 79 -2.11 -4.13 21.06
C ALA A 79 -0.70 -4.73 21.20
N ASP A 80 -0.45 -5.44 22.30
CA ASP A 80 0.85 -6.07 22.58
C ASP A 80 1.14 -7.21 21.60
N GLU A 81 0.14 -8.05 21.31
CA GLU A 81 0.27 -9.10 20.28
C GLU A 81 0.56 -8.50 18.91
N LEU A 82 -0.10 -7.39 18.54
CA LEU A 82 0.18 -6.71 17.26
C LEU A 82 1.61 -6.16 17.21
N VAL A 83 2.16 -5.65 18.31
CA VAL A 83 3.56 -5.23 18.38
C VAL A 83 4.49 -6.43 18.17
N GLN A 84 4.24 -7.56 18.84
CA GLN A 84 5.03 -8.79 18.66
C GLN A 84 4.96 -9.31 17.22
N ILE A 85 3.77 -9.31 16.60
CA ILE A 85 3.60 -9.68 15.18
C ILE A 85 4.42 -8.75 14.28
N LYS A 86 4.39 -7.44 14.50
CA LYS A 86 5.18 -6.48 13.72
C LYS A 86 6.68 -6.73 13.84
N ASP A 87 7.16 -7.08 15.02
CA ASP A 87 8.56 -7.39 15.23
C ASP A 87 8.95 -8.73 14.59
N TYR A 88 8.09 -9.73 14.64
CA TYR A 88 8.29 -11.00 13.92
C TYR A 88 8.37 -10.76 12.40
N VAL A 89 7.40 -10.02 11.83
CA VAL A 89 7.36 -9.70 10.40
C VAL A 89 8.62 -8.98 9.94
N ARG A 90 9.21 -8.09 10.76
CA ARG A 90 10.48 -7.42 10.43
C ARG A 90 11.62 -8.39 10.20
N ASN A 91 11.64 -9.52 10.92
CA ASN A 91 12.69 -10.52 10.89
C ASN A 91 12.46 -11.63 9.86
N ILE A 92 11.35 -11.62 9.11
CA ILE A 92 11.11 -12.56 8.02
C ILE A 92 12.24 -12.47 6.99
N HIS A 93 12.75 -13.63 6.60
CA HIS A 93 13.87 -13.74 5.67
C HIS A 93 13.50 -13.25 4.27
N VAL A 94 14.42 -12.51 3.66
CA VAL A 94 14.30 -12.06 2.27
C VAL A 94 15.61 -12.37 1.56
N ASP A 95 15.54 -13.22 0.55
CA ASP A 95 16.67 -13.56 -0.29
C ASP A 95 17.17 -12.35 -1.10
N ASP A 96 18.47 -12.28 -1.38
CA ASP A 96 19.07 -11.20 -2.18
C ASP A 96 18.45 -11.09 -3.57
N GLU A 97 18.00 -12.20 -4.15
CA GLU A 97 17.32 -12.19 -5.45
C GLU A 97 15.95 -11.48 -5.40
N ILE A 98 15.25 -11.51 -4.27
CA ILE A 98 14.02 -10.73 -4.06
C ILE A 98 14.35 -9.23 -3.99
N TYR A 99 15.41 -8.84 -3.27
CA TYR A 99 15.85 -7.44 -3.25
C TYR A 99 16.23 -6.96 -4.64
N ARG A 100 16.94 -7.77 -5.43
CA ARG A 100 17.29 -7.48 -6.82
C ARG A 100 16.05 -7.32 -7.69
N TYR A 101 15.08 -8.22 -7.54
CA TYR A 101 13.81 -8.18 -8.27
C TYR A 101 13.05 -6.88 -8.01
N VAL A 102 12.86 -6.50 -6.75
CA VAL A 102 12.21 -5.23 -6.39
C VAL A 102 12.99 -4.01 -6.88
N ALA A 103 14.32 -4.04 -6.80
CA ALA A 103 15.19 -2.97 -7.31
C ALA A 103 15.09 -2.83 -8.84
N GLN A 104 15.01 -3.95 -9.58
CA GLN A 104 14.81 -3.95 -11.03
C GLN A 104 13.44 -3.38 -11.42
N ILE A 105 12.36 -3.77 -10.72
CA ILE A 105 11.03 -3.20 -10.91
C ILE A 105 11.08 -1.67 -10.69
N ALA A 106 11.69 -1.22 -9.60
CA ALA A 106 11.84 0.21 -9.31
C ALA A 106 12.65 0.93 -10.41
N LYS A 107 13.74 0.32 -10.90
CA LYS A 107 14.54 0.85 -12.02
C LYS A 107 13.71 0.99 -13.28
N VAL A 108 13.00 -0.06 -13.70
CA VAL A 108 12.14 -0.03 -14.90
C VAL A 108 11.04 1.02 -14.72
N SER A 109 10.50 1.15 -13.51
CA SER A 109 9.50 2.16 -13.20
C SER A 109 9.98 3.59 -13.41
N ARG A 110 11.26 3.90 -13.25
CA ARG A 110 11.85 5.25 -13.40
C ARG A 110 12.22 5.58 -14.83
N HIS A 111 12.50 4.60 -15.69
CA HIS A 111 13.03 4.80 -17.04
C HIS A 111 11.97 4.74 -18.15
N SER A 112 10.68 4.64 -17.83
CA SER A 112 9.63 4.61 -18.84
C SER A 112 9.25 6.01 -19.32
N GLU A 113 9.23 6.23 -20.63
CA GLU A 113 8.91 7.53 -21.27
C GLU A 113 7.50 8.06 -20.94
N ALA A 114 6.58 7.17 -20.59
CA ALA A 114 5.20 7.51 -20.27
C ALA A 114 5.02 8.11 -18.85
N LYS A 115 6.09 8.29 -18.07
CA LYS A 115 6.00 8.66 -16.65
C LYS A 115 6.73 9.94 -16.32
N ILE A 116 6.19 10.67 -15.34
CA ILE A 116 6.84 11.81 -14.69
C ILE A 116 7.66 11.31 -13.50
N GLN A 117 7.13 10.34 -12.74
CA GLN A 117 7.76 9.81 -11.52
C GLN A 117 7.56 8.31 -11.42
N GLY A 118 8.62 7.57 -11.08
CA GLY A 118 8.60 6.13 -10.77
C GLY A 118 8.65 5.85 -9.27
N ILE A 119 8.77 4.57 -8.92
CA ILE A 119 8.83 4.09 -7.52
C ILE A 119 10.06 4.70 -6.82
N SER A 120 9.83 5.39 -5.70
CA SER A 120 10.87 5.96 -4.83
C SER A 120 11.59 4.85 -4.04
N PRO A 121 12.78 5.12 -3.44
CA PRO A 121 13.41 4.19 -2.50
C PRO A 121 12.48 3.83 -1.33
N ARG A 122 11.67 4.78 -0.83
CA ARG A 122 10.65 4.53 0.20
C ARG A 122 9.61 3.54 -0.31
N GLY A 123 9.17 3.66 -1.57
CA GLY A 123 8.26 2.70 -2.20
C GLY A 123 8.85 1.30 -2.28
N SER A 124 10.15 1.15 -2.60
CA SER A 124 10.84 -0.15 -2.62
C SER A 124 10.88 -0.78 -1.22
N ILE A 125 11.17 0.01 -0.18
CA ILE A 125 11.15 -0.45 1.21
C ILE A 125 9.73 -0.89 1.61
N ALA A 126 8.71 -0.13 1.21
CA ALA A 126 7.31 -0.48 1.49
C ALA A 126 6.89 -1.79 0.79
N ILE A 127 7.34 -2.05 -0.45
CA ILE A 127 7.09 -3.30 -1.16
C ILE A 127 7.68 -4.49 -0.39
N ILE A 128 8.92 -4.40 0.05
CA ILE A 128 9.57 -5.46 0.84
C ILE A 128 8.83 -5.67 2.18
N GLY A 129 8.47 -4.59 2.86
CA GLY A 129 7.72 -4.66 4.13
C GLY A 129 6.37 -5.36 3.96
N MET A 130 5.61 -5.02 2.91
CA MET A 130 4.33 -5.65 2.62
C MET A 130 4.49 -7.11 2.14
N ALA A 131 5.54 -7.43 1.37
CA ALA A 131 5.82 -8.80 0.97
C ALA A 131 6.15 -9.70 2.18
N LYS A 132 6.89 -9.18 3.17
CA LYS A 132 7.11 -9.87 4.46
C LYS A 132 5.80 -10.12 5.20
N ALA A 133 4.91 -9.12 5.28
CA ALA A 133 3.61 -9.28 5.91
C ALA A 133 2.74 -10.30 5.16
N CYS A 134 2.80 -10.32 3.82
CA CYS A 134 2.12 -11.32 3.00
C CYS A 134 2.64 -12.73 3.27
N ALA A 135 3.96 -12.92 3.35
CA ALA A 135 4.57 -14.20 3.72
C ALA A 135 4.09 -14.68 5.09
N PHE A 136 4.07 -13.78 6.09
CA PHE A 136 3.59 -14.08 7.45
C PHE A 136 2.14 -14.56 7.45
N VAL A 137 1.24 -13.82 6.79
CA VAL A 137 -0.19 -14.19 6.71
C VAL A 137 -0.38 -15.55 6.05
N ASN A 138 0.52 -15.92 5.12
CA ASN A 138 0.55 -17.23 4.47
C ASN A 138 1.34 -18.30 5.26
N GLY A 139 1.68 -18.04 6.52
CA GLY A 139 2.34 -18.99 7.42
C GLY A 139 3.81 -19.29 7.07
N ARG A 140 4.51 -18.37 6.41
CA ARG A 140 5.91 -18.54 6.00
C ARG A 140 6.81 -17.53 6.70
N ASP A 141 8.04 -17.94 6.97
CA ASP A 141 9.10 -17.13 7.54
C ASP A 141 10.11 -16.61 6.49
N TYR A 142 9.77 -16.77 5.20
CA TYR A 142 10.54 -16.27 4.07
C TYR A 142 9.63 -15.72 2.96
N VAL A 143 10.14 -14.74 2.21
CA VAL A 143 9.46 -14.10 1.10
C VAL A 143 9.71 -14.83 -0.21
N ILE A 144 8.68 -14.98 -1.03
CA ILE A 144 8.75 -15.51 -2.40
C ILE A 144 8.31 -14.45 -3.43
N PRO A 145 8.65 -14.59 -4.72
CA PRO A 145 8.28 -13.58 -5.74
C PRO A 145 6.79 -13.29 -5.84
N SER A 146 5.93 -14.28 -5.59
CA SER A 146 4.48 -14.07 -5.60
C SER A 146 3.98 -13.16 -4.48
N ASP A 147 4.68 -13.06 -3.34
CA ASP A 147 4.34 -12.11 -2.28
C ASP A 147 4.54 -10.68 -2.76
N VAL A 148 5.64 -10.42 -3.49
CA VAL A 148 5.90 -9.12 -4.12
C VAL A 148 4.80 -8.80 -5.13
N SER A 149 4.47 -9.75 -6.01
CA SER A 149 3.47 -9.56 -7.06
C SER A 149 2.07 -9.29 -6.51
N SER A 150 1.72 -9.90 -5.38
CA SER A 150 0.39 -9.74 -4.75
C SER A 150 0.17 -8.36 -4.12
N VAL A 151 1.23 -7.69 -3.66
CA VAL A 151 1.12 -6.41 -2.92
C VAL A 151 1.53 -5.20 -3.75
N ILE A 152 2.24 -5.40 -4.86
CA ILE A 152 2.94 -4.29 -5.55
C ILE A 152 1.98 -3.25 -6.13
N GLU A 153 0.80 -3.64 -6.60
CA GLU A 153 -0.17 -2.68 -7.13
C GLU A 153 -0.67 -1.72 -6.05
N ASP A 154 -1.00 -2.24 -4.88
CA ASP A 154 -1.51 -1.43 -3.77
C ASP A 154 -0.43 -0.55 -3.13
N VAL A 155 0.82 -1.01 -3.19
CA VAL A 155 1.96 -0.26 -2.65
C VAL A 155 2.50 0.77 -3.64
N ALA A 156 2.49 0.50 -4.95
CA ALA A 156 3.20 1.31 -5.92
C ALA A 156 2.31 2.23 -6.78
N ALA A 157 1.02 1.91 -6.96
CA ALA A 157 0.18 2.65 -7.89
C ALA A 157 0.01 4.13 -7.53
N HIS A 158 -0.08 4.45 -6.26
CA HIS A 158 -0.23 5.84 -5.79
C HIS A 158 1.09 6.65 -5.81
N ARG A 159 2.22 5.99 -6.09
CA ARG A 159 3.56 6.57 -6.16
C ARG A 159 4.02 6.86 -7.58
N ILE A 160 3.27 6.37 -8.57
CA ILE A 160 3.61 6.58 -9.99
C ILE A 160 2.76 7.69 -10.56
N VAL A 161 3.44 8.71 -11.10
CA VAL A 161 2.81 9.80 -11.84
C VAL A 161 2.97 9.54 -13.33
N VAL A 162 1.84 9.41 -14.02
CA VAL A 162 1.79 9.17 -15.46
C VAL A 162 1.58 10.49 -16.21
N LYS A 163 2.34 10.73 -17.29
CA LYS A 163 2.11 11.87 -18.18
C LYS A 163 0.76 11.69 -18.87
N HIS A 164 -0.10 12.69 -18.78
CA HIS A 164 -1.34 12.74 -19.54
C HIS A 164 -1.06 13.43 -20.88
N GLY A 165 -1.07 12.69 -21.98
CA GLY A 165 -1.13 13.27 -23.32
C GLY A 165 -2.55 13.76 -23.64
N ILE A 166 -2.68 14.80 -24.46
CA ILE A 166 -3.96 15.43 -24.85
C ILE A 166 -4.96 14.44 -25.48
N ASN A 167 -4.46 13.29 -26.00
CA ASN A 167 -5.24 12.23 -26.63
C ASN A 167 -5.05 10.84 -26.00
N SER A 168 -4.41 10.72 -24.83
CA SER A 168 -4.17 9.42 -24.22
C SER A 168 -5.34 9.00 -23.35
N LYS A 169 -5.89 7.80 -23.61
CA LYS A 169 -6.73 7.10 -22.64
C LYS A 169 -5.98 7.10 -21.30
N ARG A 170 -6.69 7.51 -20.26
CA ARG A 170 -6.16 7.54 -18.89
C ARG A 170 -5.78 6.12 -18.48
N TYR A 171 -4.53 5.73 -18.66
CA TYR A 171 -4.05 4.44 -18.16
C TYR A 171 -4.05 4.50 -16.63
N PRO A 172 -4.79 3.64 -15.95
CA PRO A 172 -4.74 3.58 -14.50
C PRO A 172 -3.31 3.24 -14.07
N ALA A 173 -2.81 3.90 -13.02
CA ALA A 173 -1.45 3.64 -12.52
C ALA A 173 -1.22 2.14 -12.22
N ARG A 174 -2.28 1.40 -11.83
CA ARG A 174 -2.24 -0.06 -11.62
C ARG A 174 -1.89 -0.84 -12.90
N GLU A 175 -2.43 -0.47 -14.06
CA GLU A 175 -2.08 -1.12 -15.34
C GLU A 175 -0.61 -0.88 -15.69
N VAL A 176 -0.13 0.34 -15.45
CA VAL A 176 1.28 0.67 -15.65
C VAL A 176 2.19 -0.20 -14.77
N ILE A 177 1.81 -0.43 -13.50
CA ILE A 177 2.57 -1.32 -12.61
C ILE A 177 2.56 -2.76 -13.14
N ARG A 178 1.41 -3.28 -13.55
CA ARG A 178 1.31 -4.63 -14.13
C ARG A 178 2.22 -4.81 -15.32
N ASP A 179 2.26 -3.82 -16.20
CA ASP A 179 3.12 -3.86 -17.39
C ASP A 179 4.61 -3.79 -17.04
N ILE A 180 4.97 -3.06 -15.98
CA ILE A 180 6.34 -3.01 -15.49
C ILE A 180 6.74 -4.37 -14.93
N VAL A 181 5.91 -4.96 -14.07
CA VAL A 181 6.20 -6.26 -13.44
C VAL A 181 6.38 -7.35 -14.50
N LYS A 182 5.58 -7.35 -15.57
CA LYS A 182 5.71 -8.31 -16.68
C LYS A 182 7.04 -8.20 -17.46
N ARG A 183 7.72 -7.05 -17.39
CA ARG A 183 9.00 -6.81 -18.09
C ARG A 183 10.22 -7.19 -17.27
N VAL A 184 10.03 -7.57 -16.02
CA VAL A 184 11.14 -7.95 -15.12
C VAL A 184 11.06 -9.45 -14.89
N ASP A 185 12.18 -10.12 -15.12
CA ASP A 185 12.28 -11.56 -14.93
C ASP A 185 12.05 -11.93 -13.46
N VAL A 186 11.18 -12.92 -13.25
CA VAL A 186 10.89 -13.43 -11.91
C VAL A 186 12.05 -14.30 -11.45
N PRO A 187 12.67 -14.01 -10.30
CA PRO A 187 13.81 -14.80 -9.85
C PRO A 187 13.42 -16.24 -9.49
N ARG A 188 14.31 -17.18 -9.78
CA ARG A 188 14.22 -18.54 -9.28
C ARG A 188 14.94 -18.59 -7.95
N ILE A 189 14.20 -18.67 -6.86
CA ILE A 189 14.77 -18.85 -5.53
C ILE A 189 15.03 -20.36 -5.39
N GLY A 190 16.31 -20.74 -5.29
CA GLY A 190 16.69 -22.11 -4.91
C GLY A 190 16.23 -22.40 -3.48
N ARG A 191 15.69 -23.60 -3.27
CA ARG A 191 15.45 -24.13 -1.92
C ARG A 191 16.75 -24.50 -1.27
#